data_ce92c35bb81d40b05564a11602f52046
#
_entry.id   ce92c35bb81d40b05564a11602f52046
#
_cell.length_a   1.000
_cell.length_b   1.000
_cell.length_c   1.000
_cell.angle_alpha   90.00
_cell.angle_beta   90.00
_cell.angle_gamma   90.00
#
_symmetry.space_group_name_H-M   'P 1'
#
loop_
_entity.id
_entity.type
_entity.pdbx_description
1 polymer ?
#
loop_
_entity_poly.entity_id
_entity_poly.type
_entity_poly.pdbx_seq_one_letter_code
_entity_poly.pdbx_strand_id
1 'polypeptide(L)'
;TFDNDAKKSYDLMIKYVSIAEKTVRKLKRKKIKQIKNYSTKFKPHEIAPILRGLLTENKDQKFILNFRSNKTLDYFINGKEVKRYSGIGTATPDHVIRVKPFPLVITPKQNSTIEDFKKIAEKSFKDYRKKYVKYFNTNKKKVKGKKTMLDTSPRVILVQNVGLFSVGDSLNASKIAGDLTETNARVISSVEETTKYKFIPEKDLFDVEYWSLEQAKIKKTKKILQGNVVVITGGFGAIGSATYKLFKSYGAEIVLLDYDSKKVKEMQSKIKDLCLHCDVTNKNSVKNAFKKICEQYGG
;
A
#
# COMPACT_ATOMS: atom_id res chain seq x y z
N THR A 1 -19.19 1.95 25.39
CA THR A 1 -20.44 2.67 25.75
C THR A 1 -21.63 1.88 25.25
N PHE A 2 -22.43 1.37 26.14
CA PHE A 2 -23.70 0.71 25.81
C PHE A 2 -24.75 1.06 26.84
N ASP A 3 -26.01 1.05 26.43
CA ASP A 3 -27.18 1.23 27.27
C ASP A 3 -28.29 0.38 26.65
N ASN A 4 -29.33 0.10 27.42
CA ASN A 4 -30.51 -0.62 26.92
C ASN A 4 -31.34 0.23 25.93
N ASP A 5 -31.12 1.54 25.93
CA ASP A 5 -31.69 2.50 24.99
C ASP A 5 -30.64 2.90 23.95
N ALA A 6 -30.96 2.72 22.67
CA ALA A 6 -30.05 3.02 21.56
C ALA A 6 -29.63 4.50 21.51
N LYS A 7 -30.57 5.44 21.81
CA LYS A 7 -30.28 6.88 21.83
C LYS A 7 -29.33 7.22 22.97
N LYS A 8 -29.56 6.70 24.17
CA LYS A 8 -28.67 6.89 25.32
C LYS A 8 -27.28 6.34 25.05
N SER A 9 -27.17 5.16 24.43
CA SER A 9 -25.89 4.56 24.02
C SER A 9 -25.13 5.49 23.05
N TYR A 10 -25.82 6.06 22.06
CA TYR A 10 -25.26 7.02 21.13
C TYR A 10 -24.82 8.30 21.84
N ASP A 11 -25.67 8.89 22.67
CA ASP A 11 -25.39 10.13 23.41
C ASP A 11 -24.17 9.96 24.35
N LEU A 12 -24.04 8.79 25.00
CA LEU A 12 -22.87 8.44 25.80
C LEU A 12 -21.61 8.39 24.95
N MET A 13 -21.66 7.79 23.76
CA MET A 13 -20.53 7.77 22.82
C MET A 13 -20.11 9.18 22.44
N ILE A 14 -21.04 10.02 22.01
CA ILE A 14 -20.75 11.42 21.65
C ILE A 14 -20.15 12.19 22.82
N LYS A 15 -20.69 12.03 24.04
CA LYS A 15 -20.17 12.66 25.25
C LYS A 15 -18.70 12.31 25.50
N TYR A 16 -18.35 11.04 25.48
CA TYR A 16 -16.97 10.60 25.75
C TYR A 16 -15.99 10.96 24.64
N VAL A 17 -16.42 10.85 23.37
CA VAL A 17 -15.60 11.33 22.24
C VAL A 17 -15.33 12.81 22.34
N SER A 18 -16.34 13.63 22.70
CA SER A 18 -16.19 15.07 22.88
C SER A 18 -15.24 15.43 24.05
N ILE A 19 -15.27 14.67 25.16
CA ILE A 19 -14.32 14.84 26.27
C ILE A 19 -12.90 14.52 25.80
N ALA A 20 -12.72 13.39 25.09
CA ALA A 20 -11.41 13.00 24.56
C ALA A 20 -10.87 14.06 23.58
N GLU A 21 -11.69 14.56 22.66
CA GLU A 21 -11.32 15.60 21.71
C GLU A 21 -10.88 16.90 22.42
N LYS A 22 -11.66 17.38 23.38
CA LYS A 22 -11.32 18.56 24.19
C LYS A 22 -9.98 18.39 24.92
N THR A 23 -9.72 17.17 25.44
CA THR A 23 -8.46 16.86 26.12
C THR A 23 -7.28 16.88 25.15
N VAL A 24 -7.42 16.22 24.00
CA VAL A 24 -6.36 16.17 22.96
C VAL A 24 -6.05 17.56 22.40
N ARG A 25 -7.06 18.43 22.23
CA ARG A 25 -6.87 19.82 21.75
C ARG A 25 -6.01 20.68 22.70
N LYS A 26 -5.97 20.35 24.01
CA LYS A 26 -5.16 21.08 25.00
C LYS A 26 -3.68 20.64 25.01
N LEU A 27 -3.34 19.54 24.37
CA LEU A 27 -1.97 19.04 24.35
C LEU A 27 -1.06 19.96 23.54
N LYS A 28 0.13 20.26 24.07
CA LYS A 28 1.19 20.95 23.32
C LYS A 28 1.67 20.07 22.19
N ARG A 29 1.67 20.59 20.97
CA ARG A 29 2.13 19.89 19.78
C ARG A 29 3.52 20.32 19.36
N LYS A 30 4.36 19.38 18.95
CA LYS A 30 5.68 19.61 18.39
C LYS A 30 5.76 18.87 17.05
N LYS A 31 6.16 19.56 16.00
CA LYS A 31 6.33 18.92 14.67
C LYS A 31 7.29 17.75 14.76
N ILE A 32 6.99 16.66 14.03
CA ILE A 32 7.90 15.54 13.86
C ILE A 32 9.19 16.04 13.21
N LYS A 33 10.34 15.73 13.82
CA LYS A 33 11.66 16.05 13.23
C LYS A 33 11.79 15.35 11.89
N GLN A 34 11.99 16.13 10.82
CA GLN A 34 12.13 15.62 9.46
C GLN A 34 13.59 15.30 9.12
N ILE A 35 13.81 14.33 8.22
CA ILE A 35 15.11 14.18 7.55
C ILE A 35 15.33 15.38 6.62
N LYS A 36 16.58 15.57 6.17
CA LYS A 36 16.86 16.57 5.14
C LYS A 36 16.08 16.22 3.86
N ASN A 37 15.31 17.18 3.37
CA ASN A 37 14.64 17.02 2.10
C ASN A 37 15.66 17.19 0.96
N TYR A 38 15.68 16.25 0.04
CA TYR A 38 16.47 16.30 -1.18
C TYR A 38 15.71 15.63 -2.33
N SER A 39 15.89 16.13 -3.53
CA SER A 39 15.36 15.48 -4.73
C SER A 39 16.18 14.24 -5.05
N THR A 40 15.49 13.12 -5.26
CA THR A 40 16.10 11.89 -5.76
C THR A 40 16.39 12.01 -7.26
N LYS A 41 17.40 11.30 -7.75
CA LYS A 41 17.74 11.25 -9.18
C LYS A 41 16.77 10.36 -9.98
N PHE A 42 15.92 9.59 -9.31
CA PHE A 42 14.94 8.69 -9.93
C PHE A 42 13.52 9.12 -9.64
N LYS A 43 12.62 8.70 -10.52
CA LYS A 43 11.17 8.95 -10.41
C LYS A 43 10.44 7.70 -9.91
N PRO A 44 9.20 7.85 -9.35
CA PRO A 44 8.42 6.70 -8.88
C PRO A 44 8.25 5.59 -9.91
N HIS A 45 7.98 5.93 -11.18
CA HIS A 45 7.79 4.96 -12.26
C HIS A 45 9.06 4.21 -12.67
N GLU A 46 10.25 4.71 -12.29
CA GLU A 46 11.52 4.03 -12.56
C GLU A 46 11.85 2.99 -11.50
N ILE A 47 11.44 3.23 -10.25
CA ILE A 47 11.70 2.32 -9.14
C ILE A 47 10.56 1.35 -8.86
N ALA A 48 9.33 1.64 -9.30
CA ALA A 48 8.17 0.78 -9.09
C ALA A 48 8.37 -0.63 -9.66
N PRO A 49 8.88 -0.82 -10.91
CA PRO A 49 9.17 -2.17 -11.44
C PRO A 49 10.22 -2.92 -10.62
N ILE A 50 11.23 -2.22 -10.09
CA ILE A 50 12.24 -2.83 -9.22
C ILE A 50 11.58 -3.35 -7.94
N LEU A 51 10.77 -2.53 -7.27
CA LEU A 51 10.04 -2.92 -6.06
C LEU A 51 9.09 -4.08 -6.32
N ARG A 52 8.37 -4.06 -7.46
CA ARG A 52 7.46 -5.12 -7.85
C ARG A 52 8.19 -6.44 -8.11
N GLY A 53 9.34 -6.40 -8.78
CA GLY A 53 10.20 -7.57 -8.99
C GLY A 53 10.66 -8.20 -7.67
N LEU A 54 11.03 -7.36 -6.67
CA LEU A 54 11.48 -7.82 -5.36
C LEU A 54 10.37 -8.40 -4.47
N LEU A 55 9.09 -8.13 -4.76
CA LEU A 55 7.96 -8.73 -4.04
C LEU A 55 7.75 -10.20 -4.39
N THR A 56 8.13 -10.60 -5.60
CA THR A 56 7.86 -11.94 -6.13
C THR A 56 8.97 -12.90 -5.75
N GLU A 57 8.88 -13.56 -4.57
CA GLU A 57 9.78 -14.67 -4.20
C GLU A 57 9.36 -15.97 -4.87
N ASN A 58 8.06 -16.24 -4.92
CA ASN A 58 7.49 -17.39 -5.62
C ASN A 58 6.90 -16.94 -6.94
N LYS A 59 7.25 -17.61 -8.03
CA LYS A 59 6.73 -17.32 -9.38
C LYS A 59 5.20 -17.30 -9.47
N ASP A 60 4.51 -17.98 -8.54
CA ASP A 60 3.05 -18.10 -8.49
C ASP A 60 2.34 -16.94 -7.78
N GLN A 61 3.09 -16.07 -7.08
CA GLN A 61 2.49 -14.94 -6.37
C GLN A 61 2.89 -13.62 -7.04
N LYS A 62 1.92 -12.96 -7.65
CA LYS A 62 2.10 -11.67 -8.32
C LYS A 62 1.39 -10.58 -7.55
N PHE A 63 2.00 -9.41 -7.54
CA PHE A 63 1.49 -8.25 -6.83
C PHE A 63 1.33 -7.05 -7.74
N ILE A 64 0.40 -6.18 -7.37
CA ILE A 64 0.20 -4.85 -7.93
C ILE A 64 0.71 -3.83 -6.93
N LEU A 65 1.42 -2.82 -7.42
CA LEU A 65 1.85 -1.67 -6.62
C LEU A 65 1.08 -0.45 -7.06
N ASN A 66 0.59 0.33 -6.08
CA ASN A 66 0.01 1.63 -6.34
C ASN A 66 0.84 2.72 -5.64
N PHE A 67 1.31 3.69 -6.40
CA PHE A 67 2.10 4.82 -5.87
C PHE A 67 1.20 5.94 -5.38
N ARG A 68 1.57 6.55 -4.24
CA ARG A 68 0.93 7.76 -3.68
C ARG A 68 1.97 8.69 -3.05
N SER A 69 1.77 9.97 -3.23
CA SER A 69 2.48 11.03 -2.53
C SER A 69 1.51 12.19 -2.29
N ASN A 70 1.47 12.66 -1.06
CA ASN A 70 0.73 13.84 -0.64
C ASN A 70 1.34 14.40 0.65
N LYS A 71 0.94 15.61 1.04
CA LYS A 71 1.49 16.30 2.22
C LYS A 71 1.48 15.47 3.50
N THR A 72 0.42 14.69 3.74
CA THR A 72 0.29 13.84 4.94
C THR A 72 1.27 12.68 4.91
N LEU A 73 1.36 11.98 3.77
CA LEU A 73 2.31 10.88 3.58
C LEU A 73 3.74 11.37 3.63
N ASP A 74 4.05 12.45 2.94
CA ASP A 74 5.40 13.01 2.89
C ASP A 74 5.88 13.43 4.29
N TYR A 75 5.01 14.06 5.08
CA TYR A 75 5.29 14.42 6.46
C TYR A 75 5.56 13.19 7.34
N PHE A 76 4.77 12.13 7.20
CA PHE A 76 4.93 10.88 7.93
C PHE A 76 6.20 10.12 7.51
N ILE A 77 6.39 9.94 6.19
CA ILE A 77 7.48 9.13 5.62
C ILE A 77 8.85 9.76 5.88
N ASN A 78 8.94 11.09 5.79
CA ASN A 78 10.20 11.80 5.95
C ASN A 78 10.57 12.13 7.39
N GLY A 79 9.81 11.63 8.37
CA GLY A 79 10.20 11.75 9.77
C GLY A 79 11.47 10.97 10.07
N LYS A 80 12.38 11.57 10.89
CA LYS A 80 13.66 10.92 11.28
C LYS A 80 13.47 9.56 11.94
N GLU A 81 12.39 9.39 12.69
CA GLU A 81 12.08 8.17 13.45
C GLU A 81 11.00 7.29 12.78
N VAL A 82 10.76 7.44 11.47
CA VAL A 82 9.72 6.69 10.75
C VAL A 82 9.82 5.17 10.98
N LYS A 83 11.01 4.60 11.00
CA LYS A 83 11.22 3.17 11.29
C LYS A 83 10.73 2.75 12.67
N ARG A 84 10.81 3.66 13.67
CA ARG A 84 10.31 3.41 15.02
C ARG A 84 8.79 3.48 15.04
N TYR A 85 8.20 4.64 14.76
CA TYR A 85 6.78 4.83 14.99
C TYR A 85 5.89 4.09 13.99
N SER A 86 6.34 3.84 12.76
CA SER A 86 5.60 3.00 11.81
C SER A 86 5.79 1.50 12.05
N GLY A 87 6.81 1.11 12.82
CA GLY A 87 7.19 -0.28 13.03
C GLY A 87 6.58 -0.96 14.26
N ILE A 88 5.73 -0.27 15.03
CA ILE A 88 5.17 -0.78 16.29
C ILE A 88 3.68 -1.12 16.22
N GLY A 89 3.07 -1.05 15.04
CA GLY A 89 1.68 -1.42 14.80
C GLY A 89 0.92 -0.38 13.97
N THR A 90 -0.36 -0.65 13.79
CA THR A 90 -1.32 0.11 12.98
C THR A 90 -2.18 1.01 13.84
N ALA A 91 -2.87 2.02 13.28
CA ALA A 91 -3.75 2.91 14.05
C ALA A 91 -4.89 2.16 14.76
N THR A 92 -5.39 1.08 14.14
CA THR A 92 -6.34 0.14 14.73
C THR A 92 -5.88 -1.29 14.45
N PRO A 93 -6.13 -2.27 15.36
CA PRO A 93 -5.61 -3.63 15.21
C PRO A 93 -6.02 -4.35 13.93
N ASP A 94 -7.26 -4.18 13.49
CA ASP A 94 -7.85 -4.81 12.32
C ASP A 94 -7.19 -4.40 10.98
N HIS A 95 -6.55 -3.23 10.93
CA HIS A 95 -5.79 -2.84 9.74
C HIS A 95 -4.68 -3.83 9.39
N VAL A 96 -4.15 -4.57 10.39
CA VAL A 96 -3.03 -5.50 10.21
C VAL A 96 -3.27 -6.56 9.13
N ILE A 97 -4.52 -7.01 8.96
CA ILE A 97 -4.85 -8.02 7.95
C ILE A 97 -4.61 -7.52 6.51
N ARG A 98 -4.60 -6.21 6.30
CA ARG A 98 -4.44 -5.58 4.98
C ARG A 98 -3.05 -4.98 4.77
N VAL A 99 -2.44 -4.43 5.84
CA VAL A 99 -1.17 -3.68 5.72
C VAL A 99 0.01 -4.38 6.40
N LYS A 100 -0.23 -5.51 7.09
CA LYS A 100 0.73 -6.22 7.94
C LYS A 100 1.16 -5.39 9.18
N PRO A 101 1.89 -5.98 10.15
CA PRO A 101 2.18 -5.31 11.42
C PRO A 101 3.15 -4.13 11.30
N PHE A 102 3.91 -4.06 10.23
CA PHE A 102 4.87 -2.98 9.98
C PHE A 102 5.15 -2.81 8.49
N PRO A 103 5.49 -1.59 8.04
CA PRO A 103 5.89 -1.33 6.66
C PRO A 103 7.35 -1.70 6.41
N LEU A 104 7.71 -1.86 5.14
CA LEU A 104 9.09 -1.79 4.68
C LEU A 104 9.48 -0.32 4.50
N VAL A 105 10.53 0.13 5.17
CA VAL A 105 11.06 1.50 5.03
C VAL A 105 12.38 1.47 4.28
N ILE A 106 12.43 2.15 3.14
CA ILE A 106 13.64 2.33 2.32
C ILE A 106 14.09 3.78 2.45
N THR A 107 15.38 3.97 2.77
CA THR A 107 16.00 5.29 2.91
C THR A 107 17.11 5.42 1.87
N PRO A 108 16.82 5.93 0.67
CA PRO A 108 17.85 6.21 -0.32
C PRO A 108 18.82 7.28 0.21
N LYS A 109 20.07 7.26 -0.24
CA LYS A 109 21.01 8.36 0.02
C LYS A 109 20.79 9.49 -0.98
N GLN A 110 21.18 10.70 -0.61
CA GLN A 110 21.23 11.81 -1.55
C GLN A 110 22.15 11.43 -2.74
N ASN A 111 21.70 11.71 -3.95
CA ASN A 111 22.41 11.38 -5.21
C ASN A 111 22.49 9.86 -5.56
N SER A 112 21.77 8.98 -4.85
CA SER A 112 21.66 7.57 -5.26
C SER A 112 21.22 7.44 -6.72
N THR A 113 21.91 6.57 -7.45
CA THR A 113 21.49 6.11 -8.78
C THR A 113 20.37 5.07 -8.67
N ILE A 114 19.80 4.64 -9.79
CA ILE A 114 18.81 3.54 -9.82
C ILE A 114 19.46 2.23 -9.34
N GLU A 115 20.69 1.97 -9.72
CA GLU A 115 21.47 0.81 -9.29
C GLU A 115 21.72 0.81 -7.79
N ASP A 116 22.07 1.98 -7.21
CA ASP A 116 22.20 2.13 -5.77
C ASP A 116 20.87 1.88 -5.06
N PHE A 117 19.77 2.43 -5.60
CA PHE A 117 18.43 2.19 -5.07
C PHE A 117 18.11 0.70 -5.09
N LYS A 118 18.39 -0.01 -6.20
CA LYS A 118 18.15 -1.46 -6.32
C LYS A 118 18.85 -2.23 -5.21
N LYS A 119 20.15 -1.98 -4.99
CA LYS A 119 20.93 -2.63 -3.92
C LYS A 119 20.36 -2.35 -2.52
N ILE A 120 19.97 -1.10 -2.26
CA ILE A 120 19.36 -0.70 -0.98
C ILE A 120 18.00 -1.41 -0.81
N ALA A 121 17.19 -1.46 -1.86
CA ALA A 121 15.90 -2.13 -1.84
C ALA A 121 16.04 -3.63 -1.59
N GLU A 122 16.92 -4.34 -2.32
CA GLU A 122 17.19 -5.77 -2.13
C GLU A 122 17.55 -6.10 -0.68
N LYS A 123 18.48 -5.32 -0.10
CA LYS A 123 18.84 -5.46 1.32
C LYS A 123 17.65 -5.24 2.23
N SER A 124 16.88 -4.18 1.99
CA SER A 124 15.73 -3.81 2.83
C SER A 124 14.63 -4.88 2.77
N PHE A 125 14.37 -5.47 1.61
CA PHE A 125 13.43 -6.59 1.47
C PHE A 125 13.91 -7.84 2.22
N LYS A 126 15.18 -8.19 2.10
CA LYS A 126 15.77 -9.31 2.85
C LYS A 126 15.63 -9.13 4.36
N ASP A 127 15.92 -7.93 4.87
CA ASP A 127 15.82 -7.62 6.29
C ASP A 127 14.34 -7.62 6.77
N TYR A 128 13.42 -7.10 5.95
CA TYR A 128 11.98 -7.15 6.23
C TYR A 128 11.47 -8.58 6.36
N ARG A 129 11.82 -9.46 5.42
CA ARG A 129 11.42 -10.87 5.43
C ARG A 129 11.92 -11.58 6.67
N LYS A 130 13.21 -11.40 7.03
CA LYS A 130 13.78 -11.93 8.28
C LYS A 130 13.01 -11.42 9.50
N LYS A 131 12.68 -10.12 9.55
CA LYS A 131 11.90 -9.53 10.64
C LYS A 131 10.51 -10.15 10.72
N TYR A 132 9.82 -10.35 9.59
CA TYR A 132 8.48 -10.95 9.58
C TYR A 132 8.50 -12.43 10.00
N VAL A 133 9.46 -13.21 9.54
CA VAL A 133 9.66 -14.60 9.99
C VAL A 133 9.93 -14.66 11.50
N LYS A 134 10.77 -13.76 12.02
CA LYS A 134 11.03 -13.67 13.48
C LYS A 134 9.76 -13.31 14.24
N TYR A 135 9.00 -12.31 13.80
CA TYR A 135 7.71 -11.92 14.36
C TYR A 135 6.76 -13.11 14.43
N PHE A 136 6.58 -13.84 13.34
CA PHE A 136 5.74 -15.04 13.30
C PHE A 136 6.22 -16.11 14.29
N ASN A 137 7.49 -16.48 14.24
CA ASN A 137 8.04 -17.56 15.07
C ASN A 137 8.02 -17.24 16.56
N THR A 138 8.18 -15.97 16.92
CA THR A 138 8.09 -15.50 18.32
C THR A 138 6.67 -15.56 18.85
N ASN A 139 5.69 -15.16 18.06
CA ASN A 139 4.32 -14.99 18.54
C ASN A 139 3.44 -16.23 18.38
N LYS A 140 3.69 -17.09 17.36
CA LYS A 140 2.93 -18.34 17.19
C LYS A 140 2.96 -19.26 18.42
N LYS A 141 4.01 -19.18 19.25
CA LYS A 141 4.14 -19.96 20.49
C LYS A 141 3.31 -19.39 21.64
N LYS A 142 2.85 -18.14 21.53
CA LYS A 142 2.14 -17.42 22.60
C LYS A 142 0.63 -17.45 22.42
N VAL A 143 0.13 -17.96 21.29
CA VAL A 143 -1.30 -17.98 20.94
C VAL A 143 -1.79 -19.39 20.75
N LYS A 144 -3.12 -19.59 20.95
CA LYS A 144 -3.74 -20.92 20.82
C LYS A 144 -3.94 -21.32 19.35
N GLY A 145 -3.85 -22.62 19.10
CA GLY A 145 -4.12 -23.23 17.80
C GLY A 145 -2.95 -23.16 16.81
N LYS A 146 -2.99 -24.04 15.80
CA LYS A 146 -1.97 -24.09 14.73
C LYS A 146 -2.13 -22.87 13.83
N LYS A 147 -1.06 -22.11 13.65
CA LYS A 147 -1.00 -20.95 12.74
C LYS A 147 -0.07 -21.25 11.57
N THR A 148 -0.51 -20.95 10.36
CA THR A 148 0.30 -21.05 9.14
C THR A 148 0.77 -19.65 8.75
N MET A 149 2.08 -19.51 8.53
CA MET A 149 2.67 -18.22 8.18
C MET A 149 2.12 -17.73 6.83
N LEU A 150 1.69 -16.47 6.81
CA LEU A 150 1.35 -15.76 5.58
C LEU A 150 2.62 -15.49 4.76
N ASP A 151 2.45 -15.08 3.50
CA ASP A 151 3.59 -14.67 2.68
C ASP A 151 4.43 -13.57 3.38
N THR A 152 5.71 -13.52 3.09
CA THR A 152 6.66 -12.61 3.74
C THR A 152 6.79 -11.26 3.05
N SER A 153 6.00 -10.99 1.99
CA SER A 153 6.07 -9.74 1.24
C SER A 153 5.39 -8.58 1.97
N PRO A 154 5.99 -7.38 2.01
CA PRO A 154 5.35 -6.21 2.61
C PRO A 154 4.08 -5.82 1.84
N ARG A 155 3.12 -5.22 2.53
CA ARG A 155 1.93 -4.59 1.94
C ARG A 155 2.07 -3.07 1.83
N VAL A 156 3.05 -2.52 2.53
CA VAL A 156 3.33 -1.09 2.58
C VAL A 156 4.84 -0.89 2.46
N ILE A 157 5.25 -0.11 1.47
CA ILE A 157 6.65 0.27 1.23
C ILE A 157 6.74 1.78 1.30
N LEU A 158 7.44 2.30 2.30
CA LEU A 158 7.69 3.72 2.51
C LEU A 158 9.08 4.04 1.97
N VAL A 159 9.15 4.88 0.95
CA VAL A 159 10.44 5.32 0.37
C VAL A 159 10.63 6.79 0.73
N GLN A 160 11.59 7.08 1.61
CA GLN A 160 11.86 8.45 2.06
C GLN A 160 12.27 9.35 0.89
N ASN A 161 11.77 10.59 0.87
CA ASN A 161 11.89 11.56 -0.21
C ASN A 161 11.25 11.15 -1.56
N VAL A 162 10.41 10.09 -1.57
CA VAL A 162 9.68 9.65 -2.76
C VAL A 162 8.17 9.50 -2.48
N GLY A 163 7.80 8.67 -1.50
CA GLY A 163 6.40 8.44 -1.18
C GLY A 163 6.09 6.99 -0.76
N LEU A 164 4.82 6.64 -0.88
CA LEU A 164 4.23 5.35 -0.54
C LEU A 164 4.05 4.48 -1.79
N PHE A 165 4.47 3.22 -1.71
CA PHE A 165 4.01 2.17 -2.60
C PHE A 165 3.20 1.16 -1.78
N SER A 166 1.90 1.10 -2.04
CA SER A 166 0.99 0.13 -1.43
C SER A 166 0.86 -1.10 -2.31
N VAL A 167 0.76 -2.28 -1.70
CA VAL A 167 0.90 -3.58 -2.35
C VAL A 167 -0.36 -4.41 -2.12
N GLY A 168 -0.87 -5.03 -3.17
CA GLY A 168 -2.00 -5.95 -3.13
C GLY A 168 -1.91 -7.02 -4.21
N ASP A 169 -2.75 -8.03 -4.14
CA ASP A 169 -2.93 -9.04 -5.19
C ASP A 169 -3.81 -8.55 -6.36
N SER A 170 -4.33 -7.36 -6.24
CA SER A 170 -5.12 -6.61 -7.22
C SER A 170 -4.96 -5.12 -7.00
N LEU A 171 -5.32 -4.30 -7.99
CA LEU A 171 -5.31 -2.83 -7.86
C LEU A 171 -6.23 -2.38 -6.71
N ASN A 172 -7.39 -3.00 -6.56
CA ASN A 172 -8.30 -2.67 -5.46
C ASN A 172 -7.68 -2.99 -4.09
N ALA A 173 -7.03 -4.13 -3.94
CA ALA A 173 -6.37 -4.49 -2.68
C ALA A 173 -5.19 -3.55 -2.36
N SER A 174 -4.40 -3.16 -3.37
CA SER A 174 -3.32 -2.19 -3.19
C SER A 174 -3.85 -0.80 -2.82
N LYS A 175 -4.96 -0.35 -3.42
CA LYS A 175 -5.63 0.91 -3.06
C LYS A 175 -6.13 0.90 -1.62
N ILE A 176 -6.78 -0.19 -1.17
CA ILE A 176 -7.22 -0.35 0.22
C ILE A 176 -6.01 -0.25 1.19
N ALA A 177 -4.91 -0.93 0.89
CA ALA A 177 -3.70 -0.84 1.70
C ALA A 177 -3.15 0.60 1.75
N GLY A 178 -3.25 1.33 0.64
CA GLY A 178 -2.89 2.75 0.56
C GLY A 178 -3.78 3.63 1.43
N ASP A 179 -5.11 3.48 1.37
CA ASP A 179 -6.08 4.25 2.15
C ASP A 179 -5.87 4.04 3.66
N LEU A 180 -5.67 2.79 4.07
CA LEU A 180 -5.36 2.43 5.45
C LEU A 180 -4.02 3.02 5.90
N THR A 181 -3.02 3.02 5.01
CA THR A 181 -1.71 3.61 5.31
C THR A 181 -1.79 5.13 5.48
N GLU A 182 -2.58 5.83 4.67
CA GLU A 182 -2.82 7.27 4.83
C GLU A 182 -3.52 7.57 6.17
N THR A 183 -4.51 6.75 6.54
CA THR A 183 -5.18 6.86 7.84
C THR A 183 -4.19 6.63 8.99
N ASN A 184 -3.35 5.56 8.90
CA ASN A 184 -2.30 5.29 9.88
C ASN A 184 -1.30 6.46 9.97
N ALA A 185 -0.87 7.01 8.82
CA ALA A 185 0.06 8.14 8.77
C ALA A 185 -0.51 9.37 9.49
N ARG A 186 -1.78 9.71 9.26
CA ARG A 186 -2.46 10.83 9.91
C ARG A 186 -2.57 10.64 11.42
N VAL A 187 -3.03 9.47 11.86
CA VAL A 187 -3.23 9.18 13.29
C VAL A 187 -1.89 9.14 14.03
N ILE A 188 -0.93 8.36 13.52
CA ILE A 188 0.38 8.19 14.16
C ILE A 188 1.13 9.53 14.22
N SER A 189 1.12 10.31 13.12
CA SER A 189 1.73 11.64 13.12
C SER A 189 1.12 12.56 14.17
N SER A 190 -0.20 12.58 14.28
CA SER A 190 -0.91 13.40 15.29
C SER A 190 -0.54 13.01 16.72
N VAL A 191 -0.32 11.72 16.99
CA VAL A 191 0.15 11.23 18.29
C VAL A 191 1.61 11.61 18.51
N GLU A 192 2.50 11.40 17.52
CA GLU A 192 3.93 11.75 17.62
C GLU A 192 4.18 13.24 17.82
N GLU A 193 3.25 14.10 17.41
CA GLU A 193 3.29 15.54 17.69
C GLU A 193 3.03 15.88 19.16
N THR A 194 2.39 15.00 19.91
CA THR A 194 2.02 15.23 21.31
C THR A 194 2.82 14.36 22.28
N THR A 195 3.01 13.10 21.92
CA THR A 195 3.71 12.07 22.72
C THR A 195 4.29 11.01 21.79
N LYS A 196 4.98 10.01 22.34
CA LYS A 196 5.45 8.85 21.57
C LYS A 196 4.29 7.90 21.28
N TYR A 197 4.10 7.55 20.01
CA TYR A 197 3.12 6.55 19.61
C TYR A 197 3.41 5.20 20.28
N LYS A 198 2.38 4.62 20.87
CA LYS A 198 2.38 3.27 21.45
C LYS A 198 1.20 2.50 20.88
N PHE A 199 1.32 1.21 20.83
CA PHE A 199 0.29 0.31 20.33
C PHE A 199 0.08 -0.86 21.30
N ILE A 200 -0.91 -1.72 21.02
CA ILE A 200 -1.15 -2.94 21.78
C ILE A 200 0.08 -3.86 21.72
N PRO A 201 0.25 -4.79 22.67
CA PRO A 201 1.33 -5.77 22.63
C PRO A 201 1.40 -6.53 21.31
N GLU A 202 2.60 -6.81 20.84
CA GLU A 202 2.84 -7.50 19.55
C GLU A 202 2.10 -8.86 19.48
N LYS A 203 1.96 -9.55 20.61
CA LYS A 203 1.20 -10.80 20.71
C LYS A 203 -0.27 -10.60 20.35
N ASP A 204 -0.90 -9.53 20.85
CA ASP A 204 -2.32 -9.26 20.63
C ASP A 204 -2.55 -8.81 19.17
N LEU A 205 -1.63 -8.04 18.61
CA LEU A 205 -1.66 -7.71 17.18
C LEU A 205 -1.51 -8.96 16.30
N PHE A 206 -0.64 -9.91 16.69
CA PHE A 206 -0.48 -11.19 16.03
C PHE A 206 -1.76 -12.03 16.08
N ASP A 207 -2.46 -12.04 17.22
CA ASP A 207 -3.73 -12.76 17.37
C ASP A 207 -4.78 -12.23 16.37
N VAL A 208 -4.86 -10.91 16.17
CA VAL A 208 -5.77 -10.31 15.18
C VAL A 208 -5.33 -10.67 13.76
N GLU A 209 -4.03 -10.53 13.42
CA GLU A 209 -3.53 -10.86 12.08
C GLU A 209 -3.79 -12.32 11.69
N TYR A 210 -3.67 -13.25 12.64
CA TYR A 210 -3.81 -14.69 12.41
C TYR A 210 -5.14 -15.27 12.92
N TRP A 211 -6.10 -14.41 13.22
CA TRP A 211 -7.44 -14.86 13.56
C TRP A 211 -8.19 -15.36 12.32
N SER A 212 -8.72 -16.58 12.41
CA SER A 212 -9.35 -17.26 11.26
C SER A 212 -10.51 -16.48 10.65
N LEU A 213 -11.32 -15.81 11.47
CA LEU A 213 -12.44 -14.99 11.00
C LEU A 213 -11.96 -13.72 10.28
N GLU A 214 -10.89 -13.09 10.74
CA GLU A 214 -10.27 -11.94 10.06
C GLU A 214 -9.64 -12.37 8.73
N GLN A 215 -8.92 -13.49 8.70
CA GLN A 215 -8.37 -14.04 7.47
C GLN A 215 -9.46 -14.47 6.46
N ALA A 216 -10.61 -14.93 6.92
CA ALA A 216 -11.73 -15.27 6.05
C ALA A 216 -12.28 -14.05 5.28
N LYS A 217 -12.23 -12.85 5.86
CA LYS A 217 -12.66 -11.60 5.19
C LYS A 217 -11.86 -11.27 3.93
N ILE A 218 -10.62 -11.75 3.84
CA ILE A 218 -9.72 -11.45 2.72
C ILE A 218 -9.48 -12.64 1.79
N LYS A 219 -9.88 -13.85 2.21
CA LYS A 219 -9.79 -15.04 1.35
C LYS A 219 -10.72 -14.91 0.15
N LYS A 220 -10.13 -14.96 -1.05
CA LYS A 220 -10.87 -15.05 -2.32
C LYS A 220 -10.29 -16.18 -3.13
N THR A 221 -11.12 -16.80 -3.96
CA THR A 221 -10.61 -17.74 -4.98
C THR A 221 -9.69 -16.99 -5.93
N LYS A 222 -8.42 -17.41 -5.96
CA LYS A 222 -7.42 -16.79 -6.84
C LYS A 222 -7.76 -17.10 -8.30
N LYS A 223 -7.88 -16.06 -9.12
CA LYS A 223 -8.07 -16.19 -10.55
C LYS A 223 -6.72 -16.41 -11.25
N ILE A 224 -6.73 -17.06 -12.42
CA ILE A 224 -5.53 -17.48 -13.18
C ILE A 224 -4.59 -16.30 -13.44
N LEU A 225 -5.13 -15.13 -13.80
CA LEU A 225 -4.36 -13.93 -14.15
C LEU A 225 -4.34 -12.88 -13.04
N GLN A 226 -4.75 -13.22 -11.82
CA GLN A 226 -4.71 -12.28 -10.70
C GLN A 226 -3.29 -11.78 -10.43
N GLY A 227 -3.14 -10.46 -10.32
CA GLY A 227 -1.86 -9.79 -10.14
C GLY A 227 -1.04 -9.61 -11.43
N ASN A 228 -1.57 -10.05 -12.60
CA ASN A 228 -0.98 -9.70 -13.88
C ASN A 228 -1.52 -8.36 -14.37
N VAL A 229 -0.66 -7.57 -15.02
CA VAL A 229 -1.03 -6.37 -15.76
C VAL A 229 -0.96 -6.71 -17.26
N VAL A 230 -2.08 -6.55 -17.96
CA VAL A 230 -2.19 -6.84 -19.39
C VAL A 230 -2.44 -5.54 -20.14
N VAL A 231 -1.52 -5.20 -21.02
CA VAL A 231 -1.59 -3.99 -21.85
C VAL A 231 -2.10 -4.39 -23.25
N ILE A 232 -3.22 -3.81 -23.68
CA ILE A 232 -3.86 -4.12 -24.96
C ILE A 232 -3.79 -2.86 -25.84
N THR A 233 -3.05 -2.93 -26.94
CA THR A 233 -3.02 -1.89 -27.98
C THR A 233 -4.19 -2.08 -28.93
N GLY A 234 -4.73 -0.98 -29.48
CA GLY A 234 -5.98 -1.02 -30.25
C GLY A 234 -7.15 -1.50 -29.39
N GLY A 235 -7.14 -1.10 -28.10
CA GLY A 235 -8.02 -1.64 -27.06
C GLY A 235 -9.51 -1.45 -27.32
N PHE A 236 -9.89 -0.50 -28.15
CA PHE A 236 -11.30 -0.19 -28.50
C PHE A 236 -11.73 -0.73 -29.87
N GLY A 237 -10.86 -1.47 -30.55
CA GLY A 237 -11.23 -2.25 -31.73
C GLY A 237 -11.97 -3.54 -31.38
N ALA A 238 -12.49 -4.26 -32.36
CA ALA A 238 -13.25 -5.48 -32.15
C ALA A 238 -12.43 -6.55 -31.40
N ILE A 239 -11.20 -6.82 -31.86
CA ILE A 239 -10.29 -7.80 -31.25
C ILE A 239 -9.88 -7.33 -29.84
N GLY A 240 -9.46 -6.06 -29.68
CA GLY A 240 -9.06 -5.50 -28.38
C GLY A 240 -10.16 -5.58 -27.34
N SER A 241 -11.41 -5.26 -27.71
CA SER A 241 -12.58 -5.34 -26.82
C SER A 241 -12.93 -6.78 -26.41
N ALA A 242 -12.81 -7.74 -27.31
CA ALA A 242 -13.02 -9.16 -27.00
C ALA A 242 -11.92 -9.68 -26.05
N THR A 243 -10.66 -9.34 -26.34
CA THR A 243 -9.49 -9.65 -25.50
C THR A 243 -9.64 -9.06 -24.11
N TYR A 244 -10.04 -7.77 -23.99
CA TYR A 244 -10.32 -7.12 -22.73
C TYR A 244 -11.29 -7.91 -21.85
N LYS A 245 -12.46 -8.28 -22.41
CA LYS A 245 -13.49 -9.04 -21.67
C LYS A 245 -12.96 -10.37 -21.15
N LEU A 246 -12.24 -11.10 -21.98
CA LEU A 246 -11.69 -12.42 -21.64
C LEU A 246 -10.63 -12.31 -20.51
N PHE A 247 -9.61 -11.49 -20.69
CA PHE A 247 -8.55 -11.34 -19.69
C PHE A 247 -9.06 -10.77 -18.37
N LYS A 248 -10.04 -9.84 -18.40
CA LYS A 248 -10.71 -9.31 -17.22
C LYS A 248 -11.45 -10.41 -16.45
N SER A 249 -12.13 -11.34 -17.14
CA SER A 249 -12.81 -12.47 -16.51
C SER A 249 -11.84 -13.39 -15.77
N TYR A 250 -10.61 -13.53 -16.26
CA TYR A 250 -9.53 -14.27 -15.60
C TYR A 250 -8.79 -13.50 -14.49
N GLY A 251 -9.20 -12.26 -14.22
CA GLY A 251 -8.73 -11.47 -13.07
C GLY A 251 -7.48 -10.64 -13.32
N ALA A 252 -7.10 -10.40 -14.58
CA ALA A 252 -6.03 -9.48 -14.92
C ALA A 252 -6.43 -8.01 -14.63
N GLU A 253 -5.46 -7.20 -14.28
CA GLU A 253 -5.57 -5.74 -14.34
C GLU A 253 -5.29 -5.31 -15.78
N ILE A 254 -6.23 -4.58 -16.39
CA ILE A 254 -6.17 -4.27 -17.81
C ILE A 254 -5.81 -2.80 -18.04
N VAL A 255 -4.93 -2.58 -19.02
CA VAL A 255 -4.64 -1.27 -19.56
C VAL A 255 -4.99 -1.27 -21.05
N LEU A 256 -5.85 -0.36 -21.45
CA LEU A 256 -6.25 -0.19 -22.85
C LEU A 256 -5.51 1.01 -23.45
N LEU A 257 -4.76 0.76 -24.48
CA LEU A 257 -4.07 1.78 -25.26
C LEU A 257 -4.75 1.90 -26.62
N ASP A 258 -5.04 3.11 -27.06
CA ASP A 258 -5.61 3.36 -28.37
C ASP A 258 -5.11 4.69 -28.95
N TYR A 259 -5.03 4.76 -30.28
CA TYR A 259 -4.66 5.98 -30.99
C TYR A 259 -5.81 7.00 -31.04
N ASP A 260 -7.06 6.54 -31.01
CA ASP A 260 -8.25 7.39 -31.05
C ASP A 260 -8.50 8.07 -29.72
N SER A 261 -8.06 9.31 -29.60
CA SER A 261 -8.20 10.10 -28.37
C SER A 261 -9.67 10.38 -27.96
N LYS A 262 -10.62 10.40 -28.92
CA LYS A 262 -12.05 10.57 -28.62
C LYS A 262 -12.61 9.33 -27.96
N LYS A 263 -12.34 8.14 -28.52
CA LYS A 263 -12.73 6.87 -27.92
C LYS A 263 -12.10 6.65 -26.55
N VAL A 264 -10.81 7.00 -26.38
CA VAL A 264 -10.15 6.94 -25.06
C VAL A 264 -10.92 7.75 -24.02
N LYS A 265 -11.25 9.02 -24.30
CA LYS A 265 -12.01 9.88 -23.38
C LYS A 265 -13.39 9.32 -23.06
N GLU A 266 -14.11 8.84 -24.06
CA GLU A 266 -15.41 8.20 -23.89
C GLU A 266 -15.33 6.96 -22.99
N MET A 267 -14.35 6.10 -23.23
CA MET A 267 -14.19 4.86 -22.47
C MET A 267 -13.69 5.10 -21.04
N GLN A 268 -12.87 6.12 -20.79
CA GLN A 268 -12.47 6.54 -19.43
C GLN A 268 -13.67 6.85 -18.53
N SER A 269 -14.77 7.34 -19.08
CA SER A 269 -16.01 7.63 -18.32
C SER A 269 -16.86 6.38 -18.08
N LYS A 270 -16.70 5.32 -18.89
CA LYS A 270 -17.54 4.11 -18.87
C LYS A 270 -16.94 2.94 -18.11
N ILE A 271 -15.61 2.84 -18.07
CA ILE A 271 -14.91 1.73 -17.43
C ILE A 271 -13.91 2.22 -16.39
N LYS A 272 -13.66 1.37 -15.38
CA LYS A 272 -12.76 1.69 -14.26
C LYS A 272 -11.29 1.37 -14.55
N ASP A 273 -11.02 0.63 -15.62
CA ASP A 273 -9.67 0.24 -16.01
C ASP A 273 -8.94 1.42 -16.67
N LEU A 274 -7.61 1.38 -16.65
CA LEU A 274 -6.78 2.44 -17.20
C LEU A 274 -6.88 2.48 -18.72
N CYS A 275 -7.38 3.58 -19.27
CA CYS A 275 -7.44 3.85 -20.69
C CYS A 275 -6.49 5.00 -21.02
N LEU A 276 -5.58 4.82 -21.96
CA LEU A 276 -4.59 5.85 -22.32
C LEU A 276 -4.56 6.03 -23.84
N HIS A 277 -4.48 7.28 -24.27
CA HIS A 277 -4.10 7.59 -25.65
C HIS A 277 -2.64 7.20 -25.86
N CYS A 278 -2.39 6.41 -26.88
CA CYS A 278 -1.05 5.97 -27.24
C CYS A 278 -0.92 5.75 -28.74
N ASP A 279 -0.01 6.49 -29.34
CA ASP A 279 0.50 6.22 -30.68
C ASP A 279 1.67 5.25 -30.55
N VAL A 280 1.48 4.00 -30.95
CA VAL A 280 2.50 2.94 -30.85
C VAL A 280 3.70 3.15 -31.78
N THR A 281 3.57 4.02 -32.80
CA THR A 281 4.68 4.40 -33.69
C THR A 281 5.54 5.50 -33.11
N ASN A 282 5.05 6.20 -32.05
CA ASN A 282 5.74 7.28 -31.40
C ASN A 282 6.38 6.83 -30.07
N LYS A 283 7.71 6.75 -30.04
CA LYS A 283 8.47 6.33 -28.86
C LYS A 283 8.12 7.11 -27.58
N ASN A 284 7.90 8.42 -27.68
CA ASN A 284 7.58 9.25 -26.51
C ASN A 284 6.15 8.99 -26.02
N SER A 285 5.20 8.75 -26.92
CA SER A 285 3.84 8.36 -26.57
C SER A 285 3.83 7.05 -25.79
N VAL A 286 4.51 6.02 -26.30
CA VAL A 286 4.68 4.73 -25.61
C VAL A 286 5.35 4.91 -24.24
N LYS A 287 6.46 5.65 -24.18
CA LYS A 287 7.17 5.93 -22.91
C LYS A 287 6.26 6.58 -21.88
N ASN A 288 5.44 7.54 -22.29
CA ASN A 288 4.52 8.24 -21.39
C ASN A 288 3.36 7.33 -20.92
N ALA A 289 2.85 6.46 -21.77
CA ALA A 289 1.86 5.47 -21.38
C ALA A 289 2.45 4.50 -20.33
N PHE A 290 3.65 3.97 -20.56
CA PHE A 290 4.30 3.05 -19.59
C PHE A 290 4.67 3.72 -18.27
N LYS A 291 5.02 5.02 -18.24
CA LYS A 291 5.19 5.75 -16.97
C LYS A 291 3.95 5.66 -16.11
N LYS A 292 2.76 5.95 -16.68
CA LYS A 292 1.49 5.89 -15.97
C LYS A 292 1.15 4.47 -15.51
N ILE A 293 1.45 3.46 -16.33
CA ILE A 293 1.28 2.06 -15.98
C ILE A 293 2.14 1.70 -14.77
N CYS A 294 3.42 2.08 -14.78
CA CYS A 294 4.33 1.82 -13.67
C CYS A 294 3.88 2.51 -12.36
N GLU A 295 3.36 3.73 -12.43
CA GLU A 295 2.85 4.45 -11.26
C GLU A 295 1.58 3.82 -10.69
N GLN A 296 0.70 3.30 -11.54
CA GLN A 296 -0.59 2.74 -11.11
C GLN A 296 -0.54 1.27 -10.73
N TYR A 297 0.33 0.48 -11.37
CA TYR A 297 0.37 -0.98 -11.22
C TYR A 297 1.74 -1.52 -10.77
N GLY A 298 2.77 -0.68 -10.81
CA GLY A 298 4.15 -1.08 -10.50
C GLY A 298 4.93 -1.64 -11.68
N GLY A 299 4.33 -1.66 -12.88
CA GLY A 299 4.95 -2.19 -14.11
C GLY A 299 4.10 -3.24 -14.76
#